data_2ad83a6a40369d14d7340f1733ce9d73
#
_entry.id   2ad83a6a40369d14d7340f1733ce9d73
#
_cell.length_a   1.000
_cell.length_b   1.000
_cell.length_c   1.000
_cell.angle_alpha   90.00
_cell.angle_beta   90.00
_cell.angle_gamma   90.00
#
_symmetry.space_group_name_H-M   'P 1'
#
loop_
_entity.id
_entity.type
_entity.pdbx_description
1 polymer ?
#
loop_
_entity_poly.entity_id
_entity_poly.type
_entity_poly.pdbx_seq_one_letter_code
_entity_poly.pdbx_strand_id
1 'polypeptide(L)'
;FDVIPEGFDEALYVPPKPEFELYLDRQAMDVVGAKLVAVYGDNKYNVLAKVEPGEVRDLSEELRIKSLVEPYFNEYDHSKTFFVIAKDEDLLYQLVAGGLQRLSHFMAIYTSDKFRNMKVVNAPSVTVGVSLKSDLLELKVHSDEMSSEELAYLLSKYDRKKKYIRLK
;
A
#
# COMPACT_ATOMS: atom_id res chain seq x y z
N PHE A 1 -38.58 32.21 -3.96
CA PHE A 1 -38.02 33.22 -4.88
C PHE A 1 -36.53 32.92 -5.03
N ASP A 2 -36.17 32.17 -6.08
CA ASP A 2 -34.78 31.97 -6.48
C ASP A 2 -34.32 33.22 -7.25
N VAL A 3 -33.63 34.12 -6.57
CA VAL A 3 -32.94 35.22 -7.23
C VAL A 3 -31.57 34.67 -7.67
N ILE A 4 -31.46 34.25 -8.92
CA ILE A 4 -30.18 34.01 -9.56
C ILE A 4 -29.63 35.39 -9.96
N PRO A 5 -28.49 35.86 -9.39
CA PRO A 5 -27.89 37.14 -9.82
C PRO A 5 -27.50 37.01 -11.30
N GLU A 6 -27.88 37.94 -12.10
CA GLU A 6 -27.41 38.08 -13.50
C GLU A 6 -25.89 38.19 -13.49
N GLY A 7 -25.21 37.23 -14.14
CA GLY A 7 -23.74 37.15 -14.16
C GLY A 7 -23.12 36.09 -13.25
N PHE A 8 -23.91 35.24 -12.62
CA PHE A 8 -23.39 34.10 -11.89
C PHE A 8 -23.02 32.98 -12.87
N ASP A 9 -21.73 32.79 -13.10
CA ASP A 9 -21.23 31.66 -13.87
C ASP A 9 -21.04 30.47 -12.93
N GLU A 10 -21.99 29.53 -12.93
CA GLU A 10 -21.94 28.31 -12.11
C GLU A 10 -20.65 27.52 -12.36
N ALA A 11 -20.06 27.58 -13.56
CA ALA A 11 -18.84 26.88 -13.90
C ALA A 11 -17.60 27.40 -13.12
N LEU A 12 -17.66 28.63 -12.60
CA LEU A 12 -16.60 29.20 -11.77
C LEU A 12 -16.62 28.69 -10.32
N TYR A 13 -17.73 28.10 -9.87
CA TYR A 13 -17.94 27.66 -8.50
C TYR A 13 -18.05 26.16 -8.34
N VAL A 14 -18.21 25.41 -9.44
CA VAL A 14 -18.18 23.95 -9.43
C VAL A 14 -16.74 23.50 -9.63
N PRO A 15 -16.10 22.86 -8.65
CA PRO A 15 -14.75 22.36 -8.83
C PRO A 15 -14.73 21.34 -9.98
N PRO A 16 -13.71 21.41 -10.86
CA PRO A 16 -13.55 20.40 -11.90
C PRO A 16 -13.38 19.02 -11.26
N LYS A 17 -13.87 17.99 -11.97
CA LYS A 17 -13.74 16.62 -11.49
C LYS A 17 -12.26 16.23 -11.42
N PRO A 18 -11.73 15.82 -10.26
CA PRO A 18 -10.34 15.43 -10.12
C PRO A 18 -10.08 14.01 -10.64
N GLU A 19 -8.86 13.80 -11.13
CA GLU A 19 -8.25 12.49 -11.24
C GLU A 19 -7.34 12.25 -10.03
N PHE A 20 -7.06 10.98 -9.71
CA PHE A 20 -6.25 10.66 -8.54
C PHE A 20 -5.03 9.83 -8.89
N GLU A 21 -3.95 10.10 -8.20
CA GLU A 21 -2.67 9.39 -8.31
C GLU A 21 -2.20 8.94 -6.92
N LEU A 22 -1.79 7.69 -6.80
CA LEU A 22 -1.20 7.14 -5.58
C LEU A 22 0.25 6.78 -5.83
N TYR A 23 1.16 7.41 -5.10
CA TYR A 23 2.60 7.19 -5.19
C TYR A 23 3.07 6.38 -4.00
N LEU A 24 3.61 5.19 -4.24
CA LEU A 24 4.10 4.27 -3.23
C LEU A 24 5.62 4.19 -3.24
N ASP A 25 6.23 4.37 -2.08
CA ASP A 25 7.67 4.24 -1.90
C ASP A 25 8.03 3.46 -0.62
N ARG A 26 9.04 2.61 -0.71
CA ARG A 26 9.62 1.94 0.43
C ARG A 26 10.64 2.87 1.08
N GLN A 27 10.31 3.45 2.22
CA GLN A 27 11.18 4.39 2.93
C GLN A 27 12.23 3.71 3.79
N ALA A 28 11.89 2.57 4.40
CA ALA A 28 12.78 1.75 5.20
C ALA A 28 12.38 0.27 5.08
N MET A 29 13.10 -0.63 5.77
CA MET A 29 12.86 -2.07 5.67
C MET A 29 11.40 -2.43 5.98
N ASP A 30 10.81 -1.82 7.01
CA ASP A 30 9.46 -2.11 7.49
C ASP A 30 8.52 -0.89 7.36
N VAL A 31 8.85 0.05 6.47
CA VAL A 31 8.10 1.30 6.29
C VAL A 31 7.82 1.55 4.82
N VAL A 32 6.55 1.61 4.48
CA VAL A 32 6.05 2.03 3.16
C VAL A 32 5.26 3.31 3.31
N GLY A 33 5.65 4.32 2.55
CA GLY A 33 4.94 5.59 2.45
C GLY A 33 4.08 5.65 1.20
N ALA A 34 2.93 6.31 1.29
CA ALA A 34 2.03 6.55 0.17
C ALA A 34 1.55 8.00 0.13
N LYS A 35 1.77 8.66 -0.99
CA LYS A 35 1.26 10.02 -1.26
C LYS A 35 0.05 9.93 -2.16
N LEU A 36 -1.09 10.45 -1.70
CA LEU A 36 -2.31 10.55 -2.49
C LEU A 36 -2.43 11.96 -3.06
N VAL A 37 -2.54 12.05 -4.37
CA VAL A 37 -2.58 13.31 -5.11
C VAL A 37 -3.89 13.41 -5.89
N ALA A 38 -4.57 14.56 -5.76
CA ALA A 38 -5.69 14.94 -6.60
C ALA A 38 -5.19 15.85 -7.73
N VAL A 39 -5.57 15.53 -8.96
CA VAL A 39 -5.14 16.21 -10.20
C VAL A 39 -6.33 16.94 -10.80
N TYR A 40 -6.22 18.25 -10.90
CA TYR A 40 -7.22 19.15 -11.48
C TYR A 40 -6.61 19.86 -12.71
N GLY A 41 -6.70 19.22 -13.86
CA GLY A 41 -6.00 19.71 -15.06
C GLY A 41 -4.49 19.72 -14.83
N ASP A 42 -3.87 20.90 -14.88
CA ASP A 42 -2.42 21.08 -14.66
C ASP A 42 -2.03 21.19 -13.17
N ASN A 43 -3.00 21.33 -12.27
CA ASN A 43 -2.76 21.50 -10.85
C ASN A 43 -2.81 20.15 -10.10
N LYS A 44 -1.84 19.93 -9.23
CA LYS A 44 -1.74 18.74 -8.39
C LYS A 44 -1.72 19.11 -6.91
N TYR A 45 -2.60 18.52 -6.14
CA TYR A 45 -2.71 18.75 -4.69
C TYR A 45 -2.55 17.45 -3.91
N ASN A 46 -1.75 17.50 -2.85
CA ASN A 46 -1.72 16.39 -1.91
C ASN A 46 -3.02 16.38 -1.09
N VAL A 47 -3.76 15.29 -1.15
CA VAL A 47 -5.06 15.15 -0.47
C VAL A 47 -4.95 15.25 1.05
N LEU A 48 -3.79 14.90 1.63
CA LEU A 48 -3.54 14.99 3.07
C LEU A 48 -3.02 16.37 3.51
N ALA A 49 -2.64 17.23 2.57
CA ALA A 49 -2.18 18.57 2.90
C ALA A 49 -3.36 19.50 3.22
N LYS A 50 -3.05 20.53 3.98
CA LYS A 50 -4.02 21.60 4.28
C LYS A 50 -4.42 22.31 2.98
N VAL A 51 -5.70 22.63 2.86
CA VAL A 51 -6.22 23.43 1.73
C VAL A 51 -5.82 24.88 1.95
N GLU A 52 -5.21 25.48 0.93
CA GLU A 52 -4.82 26.87 0.97
C GLU A 52 -5.94 27.79 0.42
N PRO A 53 -6.01 29.06 0.88
CA PRO A 53 -6.98 30.00 0.34
C PRO A 53 -6.85 30.18 -1.17
N GLY A 54 -7.97 30.09 -1.90
CA GLY A 54 -8.01 30.23 -3.34
C GLY A 54 -7.89 28.94 -4.14
N GLU A 55 -7.64 27.81 -3.51
CA GLU A 55 -7.72 26.50 -4.16
C GLU A 55 -9.18 26.12 -4.39
N VAL A 56 -9.52 25.80 -5.63
CA VAL A 56 -10.85 25.27 -6.00
C VAL A 56 -10.71 23.76 -6.14
N ARG A 57 -11.17 23.03 -5.09
CA ARG A 57 -11.04 21.58 -4.99
C ARG A 57 -12.36 20.93 -4.62
N ASP A 58 -12.63 19.75 -5.15
CA ASP A 58 -13.76 18.91 -4.72
C ASP A 58 -13.35 18.08 -3.49
N LEU A 59 -13.47 18.69 -2.32
CA LEU A 59 -13.10 18.07 -1.05
C LEU A 59 -13.96 16.85 -0.71
N SER A 60 -15.19 16.79 -1.23
CA SER A 60 -16.09 15.64 -1.02
C SER A 60 -15.56 14.42 -1.76
N GLU A 61 -15.16 14.60 -3.01
CA GLU A 61 -14.58 13.52 -3.81
C GLU A 61 -13.20 13.11 -3.28
N GLU A 62 -12.37 14.07 -2.89
CA GLU A 62 -11.09 13.77 -2.24
C GLU A 62 -11.23 12.98 -0.95
N LEU A 63 -12.22 13.32 -0.11
CA LEU A 63 -12.52 12.58 1.12
C LEU A 63 -13.00 11.16 0.82
N ARG A 64 -13.84 10.99 -0.21
CA ARG A 64 -14.32 9.70 -0.67
C ARG A 64 -13.15 8.81 -1.10
N ILE A 65 -12.26 9.32 -1.92
CA ILE A 65 -11.08 8.58 -2.39
C ILE A 65 -10.10 8.31 -1.25
N LYS A 66 -9.87 9.27 -0.37
CA LYS A 66 -9.07 9.08 0.85
C LYS A 66 -9.58 7.91 1.68
N SER A 67 -10.90 7.80 1.88
CA SER A 67 -11.51 6.71 2.65
C SER A 67 -11.34 5.33 2.04
N LEU A 68 -11.10 5.22 0.72
CA LEU A 68 -10.77 3.95 0.05
C LEU A 68 -9.30 3.55 0.27
N VAL A 69 -8.40 4.52 0.42
CA VAL A 69 -6.96 4.30 0.60
C VAL A 69 -6.61 4.02 2.07
N GLU A 70 -7.18 4.80 2.97
CA GLU A 70 -6.87 4.82 4.41
C GLU A 70 -6.86 3.42 5.09
N PRO A 71 -7.76 2.47 4.80
CA PRO A 71 -7.78 1.15 5.44
C PRO A 71 -6.53 0.29 5.19
N TYR A 72 -5.73 0.62 4.19
CA TYR A 72 -4.48 -0.10 3.88
C TYR A 72 -3.26 0.44 4.63
N PHE A 73 -3.43 1.46 5.49
CA PHE A 73 -2.34 2.14 6.20
C PHE A 73 -2.67 2.25 7.68
N ASN A 74 -1.65 2.18 8.54
CA ASN A 74 -1.82 2.21 9.99
C ASN A 74 -1.35 3.51 10.63
N GLU A 75 -0.60 4.33 9.91
CA GLU A 75 -0.07 5.60 10.43
C GLU A 75 -0.15 6.72 9.38
N TYR A 76 0.03 7.96 9.87
CA TYR A 76 0.22 9.17 9.06
C TYR A 76 1.55 9.82 9.40
N ASP A 77 2.34 10.15 8.39
CA ASP A 77 3.46 11.09 8.54
C ASP A 77 2.94 12.52 8.34
N HIS A 78 2.68 13.21 9.45
CA HIS A 78 2.14 14.58 9.41
C HIS A 78 3.14 15.59 8.82
N SER A 79 4.44 15.33 8.91
CA SER A 79 5.48 16.22 8.38
C SER A 79 5.57 16.17 6.86
N LYS A 80 5.37 14.99 6.29
CA LYS A 80 5.42 14.73 4.84
C LYS A 80 4.04 14.61 4.21
N THR A 81 2.98 14.59 5.00
CA THR A 81 1.60 14.39 4.55
C THR A 81 1.42 13.11 3.73
N PHE A 82 1.91 11.98 4.29
CA PHE A 82 1.85 10.65 3.70
C PHE A 82 1.04 9.71 4.57
N PHE A 83 0.36 8.76 3.93
CA PHE A 83 -0.04 7.52 4.59
C PHE A 83 1.19 6.65 4.80
N VAL A 84 1.22 5.89 5.89
CA VAL A 84 2.35 5.02 6.22
C VAL A 84 1.85 3.65 6.64
N ILE A 85 2.53 2.61 6.16
CA ILE A 85 2.51 1.27 6.76
C ILE A 85 3.82 1.15 7.52
N ALA A 86 3.75 1.05 8.84
CA ALA A 86 4.90 0.86 9.69
C ALA A 86 4.77 -0.45 10.47
N LYS A 87 5.75 -1.34 10.33
CA LYS A 87 5.88 -2.60 11.09
C LYS A 87 4.65 -3.52 11.03
N ASP A 88 3.85 -3.42 9.97
CA ASP A 88 2.64 -4.22 9.77
C ASP A 88 2.71 -4.98 8.45
N GLU A 89 3.19 -6.22 8.53
CA GLU A 89 3.33 -7.09 7.36
C GLU A 89 1.96 -7.53 6.82
N ASP A 90 0.93 -7.59 7.68
CA ASP A 90 -0.42 -7.99 7.29
C ASP A 90 -1.07 -6.93 6.38
N LEU A 91 -0.97 -5.67 6.77
CA LEU A 91 -1.43 -4.56 5.93
C LEU A 91 -0.65 -4.46 4.63
N LEU A 92 0.67 -4.62 4.67
CA LEU A 92 1.50 -4.61 3.47
C LEU A 92 1.10 -5.72 2.51
N TYR A 93 0.87 -6.93 3.04
CA TYR A 93 0.40 -8.05 2.23
C TYR A 93 -0.98 -7.77 1.62
N GLN A 94 -1.93 -7.27 2.41
CA GLN A 94 -3.27 -6.91 1.91
C GLN A 94 -3.21 -5.86 0.81
N LEU A 95 -2.35 -4.85 0.96
CA LEU A 95 -2.13 -3.83 -0.07
C LEU A 95 -1.62 -4.46 -1.36
N VAL A 96 -0.57 -5.27 -1.30
CA VAL A 96 0.11 -5.85 -2.48
C VAL A 96 -0.72 -6.97 -3.12
N ALA A 97 -1.33 -7.85 -2.32
CA ALA A 97 -2.05 -9.03 -2.82
C ALA A 97 -3.38 -8.71 -3.51
N GLY A 98 -4.01 -7.60 -3.21
CA GLY A 98 -5.29 -7.24 -3.83
C GLY A 98 -5.67 -5.78 -3.69
N GLY A 99 -5.10 -5.06 -2.72
CA GLY A 99 -5.40 -3.66 -2.47
C GLY A 99 -5.06 -2.77 -3.67
N LEU A 100 -3.87 -2.91 -4.22
CA LEU A 100 -3.42 -2.14 -5.39
C LEU A 100 -4.32 -2.37 -6.61
N GLN A 101 -4.72 -3.62 -6.86
CA GLN A 101 -5.64 -3.93 -7.96
C GLN A 101 -7.00 -3.26 -7.76
N ARG A 102 -7.54 -3.24 -6.54
CA ARG A 102 -8.81 -2.55 -6.25
C ARG A 102 -8.69 -1.04 -6.40
N LEU A 103 -7.62 -0.46 -5.86
CA LEU A 103 -7.36 0.98 -5.94
C LEU A 103 -7.12 1.45 -7.37
N SER A 104 -6.54 0.62 -8.24
CA SER A 104 -6.29 0.96 -9.65
C SER A 104 -7.57 1.21 -10.48
N HIS A 105 -8.74 0.79 -9.98
CA HIS A 105 -10.01 1.12 -10.61
C HIS A 105 -10.44 2.59 -10.37
N PHE A 106 -9.86 3.24 -9.38
CA PHE A 106 -10.22 4.60 -8.97
C PHE A 106 -9.12 5.62 -9.19
N MET A 107 -7.87 5.17 -9.32
CA MET A 107 -6.71 6.05 -9.41
C MET A 107 -5.54 5.41 -10.15
N ALA A 108 -4.65 6.24 -10.70
CA ALA A 108 -3.37 5.77 -11.23
C ALA A 108 -2.42 5.45 -10.08
N ILE A 109 -1.70 4.32 -10.18
CA ILE A 109 -0.77 3.87 -9.12
C ILE A 109 0.64 3.88 -9.66
N TYR A 110 1.52 4.61 -8.97
CA TYR A 110 2.94 4.71 -9.26
C TYR A 110 3.76 4.13 -8.10
N THR A 111 4.73 3.31 -8.43
CA THR A 111 5.58 2.63 -7.44
C THR A 111 7.04 2.91 -7.71
N SER A 112 7.81 3.19 -6.66
CA SER A 112 9.27 3.28 -6.77
C SER A 112 9.91 1.91 -7.04
N ASP A 113 11.15 1.90 -7.53
CA ASP A 113 11.89 0.65 -7.72
C ASP A 113 12.12 -0.08 -6.39
N LYS A 114 12.31 0.67 -5.31
CA LYS A 114 12.44 0.10 -3.95
C LYS A 114 11.17 -0.62 -3.50
N PHE A 115 10.01 -0.11 -3.87
CA PHE A 115 8.73 -0.76 -3.59
C PHE A 115 8.53 -2.00 -4.49
N ARG A 116 8.79 -1.90 -5.79
CA ARG A 116 8.65 -3.01 -6.75
C ARG A 116 9.55 -4.20 -6.43
N ASN A 117 10.72 -3.95 -5.86
CA ASN A 117 11.67 -5.00 -5.48
C ASN A 117 11.30 -5.73 -4.18
N MET A 118 10.19 -5.34 -3.53
CA MET A 118 9.61 -6.14 -2.45
C MET A 118 8.96 -7.39 -3.04
N LYS A 119 9.55 -8.55 -2.78
CA LYS A 119 8.97 -9.83 -3.19
C LYS A 119 7.95 -10.29 -2.17
N VAL A 120 6.72 -10.49 -2.60
CA VAL A 120 5.73 -11.29 -1.87
C VAL A 120 5.88 -12.72 -2.38
N VAL A 121 6.46 -13.58 -1.58
CA VAL A 121 6.64 -15.00 -1.93
C VAL A 121 5.48 -15.77 -1.32
N ASN A 122 4.76 -16.53 -2.14
CA ASN A 122 3.81 -17.51 -1.64
C ASN A 122 4.55 -18.55 -0.80
N ALA A 123 3.85 -19.16 0.19
CA ALA A 123 4.45 -20.19 1.01
C ALA A 123 5.05 -21.28 0.10
N PRO A 124 6.36 -21.54 0.20
CA PRO A 124 7.00 -22.54 -0.65
C PRO A 124 6.50 -23.95 -0.30
N SER A 125 6.48 -24.82 -1.27
CA SER A 125 6.29 -26.26 -1.01
C SER A 125 7.50 -26.79 -0.27
N VAL A 126 7.30 -27.33 0.92
CA VAL A 126 8.37 -27.89 1.75
C VAL A 126 8.17 -29.38 1.89
N THR A 127 9.16 -30.16 1.50
CA THR A 127 9.19 -31.62 1.69
C THR A 127 9.99 -31.93 2.96
N VAL A 128 9.37 -32.63 3.88
CA VAL A 128 10.03 -33.09 5.10
C VAL A 128 10.34 -34.57 5.00
N GLY A 129 11.61 -34.91 4.92
CA GLY A 129 12.09 -36.29 5.00
C GLY A 129 12.48 -36.63 6.44
N VAL A 130 12.02 -37.77 6.94
CA VAL A 130 12.38 -38.31 8.25
C VAL A 130 13.22 -39.57 8.04
N SER A 131 14.42 -39.59 8.57
CA SER A 131 15.26 -40.77 8.56
C SER A 131 15.74 -41.14 9.97
N LEU A 132 15.78 -42.42 10.28
CA LEU A 132 16.31 -42.96 11.54
C LEU A 132 17.76 -43.40 11.30
N LYS A 133 18.73 -42.73 11.95
CA LYS A 133 20.13 -43.12 11.96
C LYS A 133 20.57 -43.34 13.40
N SER A 134 20.96 -44.58 13.75
CA SER A 134 21.58 -44.91 15.04
C SER A 134 20.81 -44.34 16.26
N ASP A 135 19.52 -44.61 16.34
CA ASP A 135 18.59 -44.14 17.38
C ASP A 135 18.39 -42.60 17.45
N LEU A 136 18.91 -41.87 16.47
CA LEU A 136 18.66 -40.42 16.30
C LEU A 136 17.72 -40.17 15.15
N LEU A 137 16.69 -39.38 15.39
CA LEU A 137 15.73 -38.92 14.37
C LEU A 137 16.32 -37.75 13.62
N GLU A 138 16.70 -37.97 12.35
CA GLU A 138 17.19 -36.91 11.47
C GLU A 138 16.04 -36.37 10.61
N LEU A 139 15.73 -35.10 10.79
CA LEU A 139 14.74 -34.37 10.00
C LEU A 139 15.48 -33.63 8.87
N LYS A 140 15.20 -34.03 7.62
CA LYS A 140 15.67 -33.28 6.42
C LYS A 140 14.53 -32.48 5.88
N VAL A 141 14.69 -31.17 5.87
CA VAL A 141 13.73 -30.23 5.29
C VAL A 141 14.35 -29.71 3.99
N HIS A 142 13.64 -29.88 2.89
CA HIS A 142 14.09 -29.46 1.57
C HIS A 142 12.97 -28.71 0.83
N SER A 143 13.36 -27.66 0.12
CA SER A 143 12.48 -26.94 -0.79
C SER A 143 13.23 -26.69 -2.10
N ASP A 144 12.59 -26.96 -3.21
CA ASP A 144 13.14 -26.70 -4.54
C ASP A 144 13.10 -25.22 -4.93
N GLU A 145 12.34 -24.42 -4.19
CA GLU A 145 12.09 -23.00 -4.47
C GLU A 145 12.96 -22.05 -3.61
N MET A 146 13.65 -22.57 -2.59
CA MET A 146 14.39 -21.79 -1.59
C MET A 146 15.71 -22.44 -1.22
N SER A 147 16.71 -21.59 -0.92
CA SER A 147 17.97 -22.04 -0.33
C SER A 147 17.78 -22.57 1.09
N SER A 148 18.70 -23.39 1.59
CA SER A 148 18.67 -23.90 2.96
C SER A 148 18.71 -22.77 4.01
N GLU A 149 19.39 -21.65 3.72
CA GLU A 149 19.51 -20.50 4.61
C GLU A 149 18.18 -19.71 4.68
N GLU A 150 17.52 -19.49 3.54
CA GLU A 150 16.20 -18.88 3.46
C GLU A 150 15.15 -19.72 4.17
N LEU A 151 15.23 -21.06 3.98
CA LEU A 151 14.32 -21.99 4.62
C LEU A 151 14.50 -22.01 6.15
N ALA A 152 15.75 -21.98 6.64
CA ALA A 152 16.05 -21.91 8.07
C ALA A 152 15.52 -20.60 8.67
N TYR A 153 15.70 -19.48 7.98
CA TYR A 153 15.15 -18.18 8.38
C TYR A 153 13.62 -18.23 8.46
N LEU A 154 12.97 -18.78 7.44
CA LEU A 154 11.51 -18.93 7.37
C LEU A 154 10.98 -19.79 8.51
N LEU A 155 11.61 -20.92 8.80
CA LEU A 155 11.24 -21.80 9.91
C LEU A 155 11.43 -21.13 11.27
N SER A 156 12.48 -20.29 11.43
CA SER A 156 12.72 -19.55 12.67
C SER A 156 11.67 -18.48 12.95
N LYS A 157 11.00 -17.99 11.90
CA LYS A 157 9.96 -16.94 11.95
C LYS A 157 8.54 -17.49 11.80
N TYR A 158 8.42 -18.81 11.67
CA TYR A 158 7.12 -19.43 11.43
C TYR A 158 6.15 -19.21 12.60
N ASP A 159 5.04 -18.57 12.30
CA ASP A 159 3.89 -18.42 13.18
C ASP A 159 2.66 -19.03 12.48
N ARG A 160 2.03 -20.03 13.10
CA ARG A 160 0.84 -20.71 12.54
C ARG A 160 -0.35 -19.77 12.26
N LYS A 161 -0.35 -18.59 12.86
CA LYS A 161 -1.41 -17.58 12.69
C LYS A 161 -1.15 -16.66 11.49
N LYS A 162 0.09 -16.60 10.99
CA LYS A 162 0.47 -15.75 9.85
C LYS A 162 0.41 -16.55 8.55
N LYS A 163 -0.22 -15.97 7.53
CA LYS A 163 -0.33 -16.57 6.19
C LYS A 163 0.89 -16.32 5.30
N TYR A 164 1.85 -15.51 5.74
CA TYR A 164 3.02 -15.10 4.97
C TYR A 164 4.16 -14.66 5.90
N ILE A 165 5.36 -14.72 5.38
CA ILE A 165 6.59 -14.24 6.04
C ILE A 165 7.37 -13.42 5.01
N ARG A 166 7.93 -12.29 5.44
CA ARG A 166 8.77 -11.45 4.60
C ARG A 166 10.20 -12.01 4.60
N LEU A 167 10.73 -12.27 3.42
CA LEU A 167 12.14 -12.58 3.23
C LEU A 167 12.96 -11.27 3.16
N LYS A 168 14.16 -11.27 3.73
CA LYS A 168 15.08 -10.13 3.71
C LYS A 168 15.79 -10.00 2.37
#